data_94c9e799fc257354d95d76750480e822
#
_entry.id   94c9e799fc257354d95d76750480e822
#
_cell.length_a   1.000
_cell.length_b   1.000
_cell.length_c   1.000
_cell.angle_alpha   90.00
_cell.angle_beta   90.00
_cell.angle_gamma   90.00
#
_symmetry.space_group_name_H-M   'P 1'
#
loop_
_entity.id
_entity.type
_entity.pdbx_description
1 polymer ?
#
loop_
_entity_poly.entity_id
_entity_poly.type
_entity_poly.pdbx_seq_one_letter_code
_entity_poly.pdbx_strand_id
1 'polypeptide(L)'
;LRRAAGKALRLDENRIRTLRVTKKAVDSRKKDNIFFVYNVEVDVDGDESAILKRCGSGVETVKKVDFTPPEVKRTSELRPVIVGFGPAGMFSGLALARAGFKPLILERGSHIEDRQKDVQTFWRERRLNPESNVQFGEGGAGTFSDGKLTTGIKDPLCRFVIDELANHGAPEE
;
A
#
# COMPACT_ATOMS: atom_id res chain seq x y z
N LEU A 1 -15.92 4.42 -16.18
CA LEU A 1 -14.49 4.17 -16.34
C LEU A 1 -14.23 3.13 -17.45
N ARG A 2 -14.89 1.95 -17.43
CA ARG A 2 -14.69 0.86 -18.41
C ARG A 2 -14.81 1.34 -19.85
N ARG A 3 -15.88 2.10 -20.19
CA ARG A 3 -16.04 2.71 -21.53
C ARG A 3 -14.92 3.67 -21.93
N ALA A 4 -14.39 4.44 -20.98
CA ALA A 4 -13.27 5.35 -21.22
C ALA A 4 -11.97 4.58 -21.45
N ALA A 5 -11.73 3.53 -20.69
CA ALA A 5 -10.60 2.63 -20.89
C ALA A 5 -10.67 1.93 -22.25
N GLY A 6 -11.85 1.41 -22.64
CA GLY A 6 -12.06 0.82 -23.96
C GLY A 6 -11.73 1.78 -25.11
N LYS A 7 -12.14 3.04 -25.00
CA LYS A 7 -11.77 4.08 -26.00
C LYS A 7 -10.25 4.31 -26.07
N ALA A 8 -9.57 4.40 -24.91
CA ALA A 8 -8.13 4.60 -24.85
C ALA A 8 -7.37 3.40 -25.45
N LEU A 9 -7.86 2.20 -25.21
CA LEU A 9 -7.30 0.95 -25.73
C LEU A 9 -7.71 0.64 -27.18
N ARG A 10 -8.65 1.41 -27.73
CA ARG A 10 -9.28 1.15 -29.05
C ARG A 10 -9.90 -0.26 -29.11
N LEU A 11 -10.57 -0.66 -28.04
CA LEU A 11 -11.23 -1.95 -27.86
C LEU A 11 -12.69 -1.76 -27.47
N ASP A 12 -13.48 -2.79 -27.75
CA ASP A 12 -14.81 -2.92 -27.13
C ASP A 12 -14.65 -3.12 -25.63
N GLU A 13 -15.49 -2.45 -24.82
CA GLU A 13 -15.41 -2.51 -23.37
C GLU A 13 -15.65 -3.93 -22.80
N ASN A 14 -16.36 -4.80 -23.56
CA ASN A 14 -16.58 -6.19 -23.20
C ASN A 14 -15.28 -7.04 -23.23
N ARG A 15 -14.24 -6.58 -23.90
CA ARG A 15 -12.93 -7.22 -23.95
C ARG A 15 -12.04 -6.85 -22.76
N ILE A 16 -12.49 -5.96 -21.88
CA ILE A 16 -11.82 -5.66 -20.62
C ILE A 16 -12.32 -6.66 -19.59
N ARG A 17 -11.47 -7.57 -19.11
CA ARG A 17 -11.82 -8.57 -18.07
C ARG A 17 -11.94 -7.90 -16.72
N THR A 18 -10.86 -7.27 -16.28
CA THR A 18 -10.80 -6.57 -15.00
C THR A 18 -10.44 -5.11 -15.22
N LEU A 19 -10.88 -4.25 -14.31
CA LEU A 19 -10.50 -2.85 -14.27
C LEU A 19 -10.32 -2.45 -12.81
N ARG A 20 -9.12 -2.01 -12.45
CA ARG A 20 -8.77 -1.53 -11.13
C ARG A 20 -8.29 -0.08 -11.21
N VAL A 21 -8.81 0.76 -10.34
CA VAL A 21 -8.36 2.14 -10.20
C VAL A 21 -7.07 2.14 -9.37
N THR A 22 -6.00 2.69 -9.92
CA THR A 22 -4.70 2.77 -9.23
C THR A 22 -4.40 4.17 -8.73
N LYS A 23 -5.06 5.17 -9.30
CA LYS A 23 -4.93 6.56 -8.86
C LYS A 23 -6.19 7.34 -9.23
N LYS A 24 -6.64 8.17 -8.30
CA LYS A 24 -7.67 9.19 -8.50
C LYS A 24 -7.07 10.54 -8.16
N ALA A 25 -7.16 11.49 -9.04
CA ALA A 25 -6.66 12.84 -8.84
C ALA A 25 -7.69 13.86 -9.32
N VAL A 26 -7.65 15.06 -8.78
CA VAL A 26 -8.47 16.18 -9.24
C VAL A 26 -7.65 17.01 -10.22
N ASP A 27 -8.18 17.27 -11.40
CA ASP A 27 -7.65 18.27 -12.30
C ASP A 27 -8.46 19.56 -12.17
N SER A 28 -7.84 20.55 -11.55
CA SER A 28 -8.42 21.87 -11.30
C SER A 28 -7.66 23.00 -12.03
N ARG A 29 -6.86 22.68 -13.04
CA ARG A 29 -6.08 23.67 -13.81
C ARG A 29 -6.97 24.73 -14.46
N LYS A 30 -8.19 24.37 -14.81
CA LYS A 30 -9.22 25.29 -15.28
C LYS A 30 -10.31 25.39 -14.23
N LYS A 31 -10.46 26.56 -13.61
CA LYS A 31 -11.42 26.80 -12.49
C LYS A 31 -12.86 26.46 -12.90
N ASP A 32 -13.24 26.70 -14.13
CA ASP A 32 -14.60 26.47 -14.66
C ASP A 32 -14.83 25.05 -15.14
N ASN A 33 -13.80 24.18 -15.08
CA ASN A 33 -13.90 22.81 -15.54
C ASN A 33 -13.01 21.90 -14.69
N ILE A 34 -13.52 21.51 -13.53
CA ILE A 34 -12.86 20.63 -12.57
C ILE A 34 -13.35 19.20 -12.80
N PHE A 35 -12.42 18.25 -12.97
CA PHE A 35 -12.78 16.85 -13.16
C PHE A 35 -11.79 15.90 -12.46
N PHE A 36 -12.24 14.65 -12.27
CA PHE A 36 -11.37 13.59 -11.78
C PHE A 36 -10.60 12.95 -12.92
N VAL A 37 -9.30 12.75 -12.67
CA VAL A 37 -8.42 11.96 -13.53
C VAL A 37 -8.15 10.63 -12.85
N TYR A 38 -8.29 9.55 -13.59
CA TYR A 38 -8.07 8.20 -13.09
C TYR A 38 -6.94 7.54 -13.86
N ASN A 39 -6.00 6.92 -13.14
CA ASN A 39 -5.16 5.89 -13.73
C ASN A 39 -5.82 4.54 -13.42
N VAL A 40 -5.89 3.69 -14.41
CA VAL A 40 -6.52 2.37 -14.27
C VAL A 40 -5.60 1.29 -14.83
N GLU A 41 -5.53 0.17 -14.13
CA GLU A 41 -4.99 -1.08 -14.64
C GLU A 41 -6.12 -1.90 -15.21
N VAL A 42 -5.90 -2.53 -16.35
CA VAL A 42 -6.89 -3.38 -17.00
C VAL A 42 -6.27 -4.66 -17.52
N ASP A 43 -6.98 -5.76 -17.34
CA ASP A 43 -6.69 -6.99 -18.06
C ASP A 43 -7.62 -7.06 -19.26
N VAL A 44 -7.10 -7.44 -20.41
CA VAL A 44 -7.84 -7.45 -21.66
C VAL A 44 -7.80 -8.82 -22.33
N ASP A 45 -8.82 -9.11 -23.11
CA ASP A 45 -8.81 -10.28 -23.98
C ASP A 45 -8.02 -10.03 -25.26
N GLY A 46 -7.07 -10.92 -25.56
CA GLY A 46 -6.29 -10.91 -26.79
C GLY A 46 -4.82 -10.58 -26.58
N ASP A 47 -4.13 -10.33 -27.68
CA ASP A 47 -2.69 -10.01 -27.68
C ASP A 47 -2.47 -8.55 -27.22
N GLU A 48 -1.98 -8.40 -26.00
CA GLU A 48 -1.67 -7.10 -25.39
C GLU A 48 -0.64 -6.31 -26.20
N SER A 49 0.34 -6.97 -26.79
CA SER A 49 1.38 -6.34 -27.60
C SER A 49 0.78 -5.71 -28.87
N ALA A 50 -0.16 -6.39 -29.50
CA ALA A 50 -0.87 -5.88 -30.67
C ALA A 50 -1.83 -4.73 -30.32
N ILE A 51 -2.45 -4.79 -29.14
CA ILE A 51 -3.31 -3.73 -28.62
C ILE A 51 -2.47 -2.48 -28.32
N LEU A 52 -1.36 -2.65 -27.59
CA LEU A 52 -0.48 -1.55 -27.20
C LEU A 52 0.04 -0.75 -28.41
N LYS A 53 0.41 -1.44 -29.50
CA LYS A 53 0.87 -0.81 -30.75
C LYS A 53 -0.18 0.14 -31.39
N ARG A 54 -1.45 -0.04 -31.07
CA ARG A 54 -2.56 0.79 -31.58
C ARG A 54 -2.94 1.92 -30.64
N CYS A 55 -2.47 1.88 -29.40
CA CYS A 55 -2.77 2.85 -28.36
C CYS A 55 -1.92 4.10 -28.50
N GLY A 56 -2.39 5.20 -27.92
CA GLY A 56 -1.62 6.43 -27.78
C GLY A 56 -0.64 6.39 -26.61
N SER A 57 0.10 7.48 -26.43
CA SER A 57 1.16 7.62 -25.41
C SER A 57 0.69 7.53 -23.95
N GLY A 58 -0.61 7.44 -23.69
CA GLY A 58 -1.17 7.31 -22.33
C GLY A 58 -1.43 5.89 -21.88
N VAL A 59 -0.99 4.89 -22.67
CA VAL A 59 -1.18 3.46 -22.37
C VAL A 59 0.17 2.77 -22.35
N GLU A 60 0.45 2.05 -21.28
CA GLU A 60 1.69 1.31 -21.10
C GLU A 60 1.44 -0.04 -20.45
N THR A 61 2.37 -0.96 -20.60
CA THR A 61 2.30 -2.26 -19.94
C THR A 61 2.63 -2.10 -18.46
N VAL A 62 1.79 -2.67 -17.60
CA VAL A 62 2.06 -2.71 -16.16
C VAL A 62 3.10 -3.79 -15.88
N LYS A 63 4.21 -3.40 -15.28
CA LYS A 63 5.18 -4.34 -14.73
C LYS A 63 4.75 -4.69 -13.31
N LYS A 64 4.25 -5.91 -13.11
CA LYS A 64 4.06 -6.41 -11.74
C LYS A 64 5.43 -6.59 -11.10
N VAL A 65 5.60 -6.01 -9.95
CA VAL A 65 6.78 -6.24 -9.11
C VAL A 65 6.34 -7.18 -8.01
N ASP A 66 6.68 -8.44 -8.18
CA ASP A 66 6.50 -9.43 -7.12
C ASP A 66 7.73 -9.37 -6.21
N PHE A 67 7.52 -8.95 -4.98
CA PHE A 67 8.57 -9.06 -3.98
C PHE A 67 8.67 -10.52 -3.54
N THR A 68 9.73 -11.17 -3.99
CA THR A 68 10.11 -12.49 -3.48
C THR A 68 11.27 -12.30 -2.51
N PRO A 69 11.09 -12.62 -1.22
CA PRO A 69 12.22 -12.58 -0.29
C PRO A 69 13.35 -13.46 -0.82
N PRO A 70 14.62 -13.04 -0.66
CA PRO A 70 15.74 -13.89 -1.05
C PRO A 70 15.69 -15.22 -0.28
N GLU A 71 16.01 -16.31 -0.96
CA GLU A 71 16.17 -17.60 -0.31
C GLU A 71 17.37 -17.51 0.65
N VAL A 72 17.11 -17.52 1.92
CA VAL A 72 18.13 -17.50 2.96
C VAL A 72 18.10 -18.82 3.70
N LYS A 73 19.21 -19.55 3.68
CA LYS A 73 19.35 -20.74 4.53
C LYS A 73 19.51 -20.30 5.98
N ARG A 74 18.61 -20.77 6.82
CA ARG A 74 18.72 -20.55 8.25
C ARG A 74 19.95 -21.29 8.80
N THR A 75 20.94 -20.54 9.25
CA THR A 75 22.21 -21.07 9.78
C THR A 75 22.27 -21.10 11.30
N SER A 76 21.24 -20.60 11.98
CA SER A 76 21.17 -20.51 13.44
C SER A 76 19.75 -20.80 13.93
N GLU A 77 19.66 -21.41 15.10
CA GLU A 77 18.39 -21.58 15.84
C GLU A 77 17.94 -20.30 16.55
N LEU A 78 18.80 -19.30 16.62
CA LEU A 78 18.47 -18.01 17.23
C LEU A 78 17.40 -17.30 16.40
N ARG A 79 16.45 -16.71 17.09
CA ARG A 79 15.39 -15.91 16.46
C ARG A 79 15.93 -14.52 16.13
N PRO A 80 15.70 -14.01 14.92
CA PRO A 80 15.95 -12.59 14.62
C PRO A 80 15.13 -11.71 15.56
N VAL A 81 15.73 -10.67 16.09
CA VAL A 81 15.05 -9.68 16.94
C VAL A 81 14.84 -8.40 16.13
N ILE A 82 13.60 -7.93 16.13
CA ILE A 82 13.19 -6.67 15.53
C ILE A 82 12.79 -5.74 16.66
N VAL A 83 13.37 -4.56 16.70
CA VAL A 83 13.04 -3.55 17.72
C VAL A 83 12.14 -2.48 17.08
N GLY A 84 10.93 -2.37 17.60
CA GLY A 84 9.87 -1.52 17.11
C GLY A 84 8.89 -2.23 16.15
N PHE A 85 7.59 -1.92 16.31
CA PHE A 85 6.52 -2.46 15.46
C PHE A 85 5.78 -1.35 14.69
N GLY A 86 6.57 -0.39 14.20
CA GLY A 86 6.12 0.54 13.15
C GLY A 86 6.20 -0.11 11.76
N PRO A 87 5.95 0.63 10.67
CA PRO A 87 5.93 0.08 9.30
C PRO A 87 7.18 -0.72 8.94
N ALA A 88 8.37 -0.23 9.29
CA ALA A 88 9.62 -0.95 9.02
C ALA A 88 9.69 -2.29 9.76
N GLY A 89 9.33 -2.32 11.05
CA GLY A 89 9.30 -3.54 11.86
C GLY A 89 8.26 -4.55 11.38
N MET A 90 7.08 -4.09 10.99
CA MET A 90 6.02 -4.93 10.44
C MET A 90 6.47 -5.63 9.14
N PHE A 91 6.97 -4.87 8.17
CA PHE A 91 7.42 -5.45 6.89
C PHE A 91 8.70 -6.28 7.02
N SER A 92 9.60 -5.93 7.93
CA SER A 92 10.76 -6.79 8.24
C SER A 92 10.32 -8.11 8.86
N GLY A 93 9.37 -8.06 9.80
CA GLY A 93 8.78 -9.24 10.42
C GLY A 93 8.09 -10.14 9.41
N LEU A 94 7.29 -9.56 8.52
CA LEU A 94 6.60 -10.27 7.44
C LEU A 94 7.60 -10.95 6.49
N ALA A 95 8.63 -10.22 6.05
CA ALA A 95 9.65 -10.76 5.15
C ALA A 95 10.41 -11.92 5.78
N LEU A 96 10.84 -11.78 7.04
CA LEU A 96 11.52 -12.84 7.78
C LEU A 96 10.61 -14.06 8.02
N ALA A 97 9.35 -13.84 8.37
CA ALA A 97 8.38 -14.92 8.55
C ALA A 97 8.15 -15.71 7.24
N ARG A 98 8.00 -15.02 6.12
CA ARG A 98 7.88 -15.65 4.78
C ARG A 98 9.14 -16.43 4.38
N ALA A 99 10.30 -15.96 4.81
CA ALA A 99 11.57 -16.67 4.61
C ALA A 99 11.77 -17.85 5.60
N GLY A 100 10.78 -18.20 6.40
CA GLY A 100 10.82 -19.34 7.33
C GLY A 100 11.49 -19.04 8.67
N PHE A 101 11.86 -17.80 8.94
CA PHE A 101 12.35 -17.41 10.26
C PHE A 101 11.17 -17.19 11.22
N LYS A 102 11.47 -17.23 12.52
CA LYS A 102 10.50 -16.94 13.58
C LYS A 102 10.94 -15.66 14.30
N PRO A 103 10.77 -14.48 13.71
CA PRO A 103 11.24 -13.24 14.33
C PRO A 103 10.58 -13.00 15.68
N LEU A 104 11.32 -12.39 16.59
CA LEU A 104 10.82 -11.83 17.83
C LEU A 104 10.73 -10.30 17.64
N ILE A 105 9.54 -9.75 17.81
CA ILE A 105 9.32 -8.31 17.65
C ILE A 105 9.12 -7.72 19.06
N LEU A 106 9.88 -6.69 19.37
CA LEU A 106 9.78 -5.95 20.63
C LEU A 106 9.22 -4.56 20.31
N GLU A 107 8.04 -4.27 20.86
CA GLU A 107 7.43 -2.95 20.76
C GLU A 107 7.42 -2.29 22.13
N ARG A 108 7.76 -1.00 22.18
CA ARG A 108 7.84 -0.23 23.42
C ARG A 108 6.45 0.12 23.94
N GLY A 109 5.56 0.55 23.06
CA GLY A 109 4.24 0.99 23.44
C GLY A 109 3.21 -0.12 23.49
N SER A 110 1.99 0.26 23.81
CA SER A 110 0.87 -0.66 24.00
C SER A 110 0.37 -1.27 22.69
N HIS A 111 -0.34 -2.39 22.78
CA HIS A 111 -1.17 -2.93 21.71
C HIS A 111 -2.20 -1.90 21.24
N ILE A 112 -2.70 -2.05 20.03
CA ILE A 112 -3.53 -1.05 19.38
C ILE A 112 -4.78 -0.68 20.19
N GLU A 113 -5.43 -1.62 20.85
CA GLU A 113 -6.63 -1.36 21.65
C GLU A 113 -6.35 -0.51 22.89
N ASP A 114 -5.24 -0.75 23.57
CA ASP A 114 -4.85 0.04 24.73
C ASP A 114 -4.23 1.38 24.32
N ARG A 115 -3.43 1.37 23.26
CA ARG A 115 -2.88 2.58 22.67
C ARG A 115 -3.98 3.55 22.24
N GLN A 116 -5.09 3.06 21.71
CA GLN A 116 -6.24 3.89 21.37
C GLN A 116 -6.81 4.61 22.59
N LYS A 117 -6.87 3.92 23.74
CA LYS A 117 -7.31 4.54 25.01
C LYS A 117 -6.32 5.59 25.49
N ASP A 118 -5.02 5.32 25.43
CA ASP A 118 -3.97 6.26 25.79
C ASP A 118 -4.05 7.55 24.96
N VAL A 119 -4.23 7.42 23.64
CA VAL A 119 -4.37 8.55 22.72
C VAL A 119 -5.65 9.34 23.00
N GLN A 120 -6.77 8.67 23.24
CA GLN A 120 -8.02 9.34 23.59
C GLN A 120 -7.91 10.08 24.93
N THR A 121 -7.25 9.49 25.93
CA THR A 121 -6.99 10.12 27.23
C THR A 121 -6.17 11.39 27.05
N PHE A 122 -5.12 11.33 26.23
CA PHE A 122 -4.33 12.52 25.93
C PHE A 122 -5.16 13.62 25.26
N TRP A 123 -5.98 13.28 24.29
CA TRP A 123 -6.80 14.30 23.58
C TRP A 123 -7.87 14.92 24.46
N ARG A 124 -8.49 14.15 25.38
CA ARG A 124 -9.58 14.62 26.22
C ARG A 124 -9.07 15.29 27.49
N GLU A 125 -8.07 14.68 28.15
CA GLU A 125 -7.62 15.05 29.48
C GLU A 125 -6.26 15.77 29.50
N ARG A 126 -5.58 15.87 28.36
CA ARG A 126 -4.20 16.37 28.22
C ARG A 126 -3.17 15.59 29.04
N ARG A 127 -3.47 14.35 29.37
CA ARG A 127 -2.59 13.46 30.11
C ARG A 127 -1.85 12.52 29.18
N LEU A 128 -0.56 12.83 28.93
CA LEU A 128 0.31 12.05 28.04
C LEU A 128 0.84 10.82 28.74
N ASN A 129 0.70 9.65 28.10
CA ASN A 129 1.49 8.47 28.43
C ASN A 129 2.80 8.51 27.62
N PRO A 130 4.00 8.67 28.27
CA PRO A 130 5.25 8.79 27.54
C PRO A 130 5.68 7.48 26.82
N GLU A 131 5.17 6.34 27.25
CA GLU A 131 5.51 5.04 26.67
C GLU A 131 4.52 4.60 25.57
N SER A 132 3.29 5.14 25.57
CA SER A 132 2.25 4.76 24.61
C SER A 132 1.40 5.97 24.22
N ASN A 133 1.51 6.43 22.98
CA ASN A 133 0.87 7.67 22.51
C ASN A 133 0.77 7.67 20.98
N VAL A 134 0.55 8.84 20.35
CA VAL A 134 0.49 8.98 18.89
C VAL A 134 1.81 8.58 18.20
N GLN A 135 2.96 8.69 18.86
CA GLN A 135 4.27 8.37 18.28
C GLN A 135 4.71 6.93 18.56
N PHE A 136 4.39 6.40 19.75
CA PHE A 136 4.88 5.12 20.25
C PHE A 136 3.73 4.14 20.44
N GLY A 137 3.96 2.90 20.03
CA GLY A 137 3.05 1.77 20.14
C GLY A 137 2.85 1.03 18.84
N GLU A 138 2.09 -0.04 18.90
CA GLU A 138 1.79 -0.93 17.79
C GLU A 138 1.30 -0.16 16.55
N GLY A 139 1.92 -0.43 15.39
CA GLY A 139 1.62 0.24 14.12
C GLY A 139 2.42 1.51 13.86
N GLY A 140 3.11 2.07 14.88
CA GLY A 140 3.91 3.29 14.77
C GLY A 140 3.06 4.57 14.67
N ALA A 141 3.70 5.69 14.30
CA ALA A 141 3.05 7.00 14.27
C ALA A 141 1.95 7.13 13.19
N GLY A 142 2.01 6.32 12.13
CA GLY A 142 1.03 6.34 11.05
C GLY A 142 -0.36 5.84 11.44
N THR A 143 -0.49 5.05 12.50
CA THR A 143 -1.76 4.43 12.94
C THR A 143 -2.87 5.45 13.23
N PHE A 144 -2.49 6.62 13.75
CA PHE A 144 -3.44 7.69 14.08
C PHE A 144 -3.34 8.88 13.11
N SER A 145 -2.83 8.66 11.91
CA SER A 145 -2.83 9.66 10.86
C SER A 145 -4.24 9.81 10.24
N ASP A 146 -4.41 10.82 9.40
CA ASP A 146 -5.63 11.04 8.63
C ASP A 146 -5.70 10.20 7.33
N GLY A 147 -4.89 9.15 7.22
CA GLY A 147 -4.86 8.23 6.09
C GLY A 147 -4.06 8.73 4.88
N LYS A 148 -3.40 9.88 4.97
CA LYS A 148 -2.54 10.38 3.90
C LYS A 148 -1.20 9.65 3.90
N LEU A 149 -1.06 8.69 3.02
CA LEU A 149 0.20 8.03 2.74
C LEU A 149 0.82 8.65 1.49
N THR A 150 1.82 9.50 1.69
CA THR A 150 2.64 10.02 0.61
C THR A 150 4.08 9.57 0.80
N THR A 151 4.68 9.07 -0.26
CA THR A 151 6.11 8.75 -0.28
C THR A 151 6.81 9.61 -1.31
N GLY A 152 8.02 10.11 -0.97
CA GLY A 152 8.85 10.88 -1.89
C GLY A 152 9.60 10.03 -2.91
N ILE A 153 9.47 8.71 -2.84
CA ILE A 153 10.18 7.78 -3.74
C ILE A 153 9.21 7.14 -4.74
N LYS A 154 9.75 6.75 -5.88
CA LYS A 154 9.04 6.00 -6.94
C LYS A 154 9.57 4.57 -7.01
N ASP A 155 9.65 3.91 -5.88
CA ASP A 155 10.10 2.52 -5.80
C ASP A 155 8.92 1.57 -6.11
N PRO A 156 9.11 0.57 -6.96
CA PRO A 156 8.10 -0.44 -7.23
C PRO A 156 7.60 -1.18 -5.98
N LEU A 157 8.42 -1.30 -4.93
CA LEU A 157 8.05 -1.90 -3.66
C LEU A 157 6.96 -1.10 -2.91
N CYS A 158 6.75 0.18 -3.24
CA CYS A 158 5.62 0.93 -2.70
C CYS A 158 4.30 0.25 -3.03
N ARG A 159 4.20 -0.34 -4.23
CA ARG A 159 3.00 -1.09 -4.62
C ARG A 159 2.83 -2.35 -3.81
N PHE A 160 3.92 -3.09 -3.59
CA PHE A 160 3.91 -4.27 -2.72
C PHE A 160 3.37 -3.94 -1.32
N VAL A 161 3.80 -2.82 -0.72
CA VAL A 161 3.30 -2.39 0.60
C VAL A 161 1.79 -2.17 0.59
N ILE A 162 1.28 -1.47 -0.41
CA ILE A 162 -0.17 -1.20 -0.53
C ILE A 162 -0.96 -2.49 -0.75
N ASP A 163 -0.49 -3.37 -1.64
CA ASP A 163 -1.16 -4.64 -1.90
C ASP A 163 -1.15 -5.54 -0.65
N GLU A 164 -0.08 -5.54 0.15
CA GLU A 164 -0.05 -6.26 1.43
C GLU A 164 -1.06 -5.71 2.43
N LEU A 165 -1.17 -4.40 2.55
CA LEU A 165 -2.17 -3.79 3.44
C LEU A 165 -3.60 -4.14 2.99
N ALA A 166 -3.89 -4.08 1.69
CA ALA A 166 -5.18 -4.48 1.13
C ALA A 166 -5.48 -5.97 1.37
N ASN A 167 -4.51 -6.85 1.16
CA ASN A 167 -4.64 -8.29 1.42
C ASN A 167 -4.93 -8.61 2.89
N HIS A 168 -4.60 -7.70 3.81
CA HIS A 168 -4.87 -7.81 5.24
C HIS A 168 -6.06 -6.96 5.70
N GLY A 169 -6.90 -6.51 4.76
CA GLY A 169 -8.20 -5.89 5.06
C GLY A 169 -8.21 -4.35 5.03
N ALA A 170 -7.15 -3.71 4.57
CA ALA A 170 -7.23 -2.28 4.30
C ALA A 170 -8.16 -2.00 3.10
N PRO A 171 -8.96 -0.91 3.12
CA PRO A 171 -9.79 -0.53 1.97
C PRO A 171 -8.96 -0.34 0.69
N GLU A 172 -9.47 -0.79 -0.43
CA GLU A 172 -8.83 -0.65 -1.76
C GLU A 172 -9.11 0.70 -2.45
N GLU A 173 -9.60 1.70 -1.74
CA GLU A 173 -10.02 2.99 -2.30
C GLU A 173 -8.84 3.96 -2.55
#